data_726db29cc2beb342d668ed92a544a770
#
_entry.id   726db29cc2beb342d668ed92a544a770
#
_cell.length_a   1.000
_cell.length_b   1.000
_cell.length_c   1.000
_cell.angle_alpha   90.00
_cell.angle_beta   90.00
_cell.angle_gamma   90.00
#
_symmetry.space_group_name_H-M   'P 1'
#
loop_
_entity.id
_entity.type
_entity.pdbx_description
1 polymer ?
#
loop_
_entity_poly.entity_id
_entity_poly.type
_entity_poly.pdbx_seq_one_letter_code
_entity_poly.pdbx_strand_id
1 'polypeptide(L)'
;MFFLNIVLTVFTFTAYIFPFLSPKVFPLFAVFTLFMPVFFVLNGLFFIYWGIQFKKRMILSGLVLLMGITFINKFYKFSQKVHPESPKDFKIMSYNVRLFNVFKWIDRDDIPEVILAFINQNNPDILCIQEYSNHGNVDLKVYPYRYIFIEGDKIRTGQAIFSKFPIINQGNIVFPNSNNNAI
;
A
#
# COMPACT_ATOMS: atom_id res chain seq x y z
N MET A 1 30.01 21.88 -7.87
CA MET A 1 29.01 21.73 -6.76
C MET A 1 27.73 22.51 -7.01
N PHE A 2 27.77 23.86 -7.26
CA PHE A 2 26.54 24.62 -7.43
C PHE A 2 25.71 24.19 -8.68
N PHE A 3 26.38 23.90 -9.81
CA PHE A 3 25.72 23.34 -11.00
C PHE A 3 24.97 22.02 -10.69
N LEU A 4 25.60 21.11 -9.94
CA LEU A 4 24.95 19.85 -9.54
C LEU A 4 23.73 20.09 -8.66
N ASN A 5 23.80 21.10 -7.76
CA ASN A 5 22.67 21.49 -6.93
C ASN A 5 21.50 22.01 -7.78
N ILE A 6 21.77 22.81 -8.83
CA ILE A 6 20.73 23.29 -9.77
C ILE A 6 20.10 22.11 -10.50
N VAL A 7 20.90 21.21 -11.06
CA VAL A 7 20.40 20.03 -11.79
C VAL A 7 19.51 19.17 -10.88
N LEU A 8 19.97 18.91 -9.67
CA LEU A 8 19.20 18.15 -8.67
C LEU A 8 17.87 18.86 -8.33
N THR A 9 17.90 20.20 -8.18
CA THR A 9 16.71 21.01 -7.92
C THR A 9 15.70 20.84 -9.05
N VAL A 10 16.14 20.94 -10.31
CA VAL A 10 15.27 20.75 -11.49
C VAL A 10 14.64 19.35 -11.48
N PHE A 11 15.43 18.29 -11.24
CA PHE A 11 14.90 16.93 -11.16
C PHE A 11 13.89 16.77 -10.02
N THR A 12 14.13 17.39 -8.87
CA THR A 12 13.21 17.33 -7.75
C THR A 12 11.88 18.03 -8.06
N PHE A 13 11.93 19.23 -8.67
CA PHE A 13 10.70 19.92 -9.11
C PHE A 13 9.93 19.12 -10.15
N THR A 14 10.63 18.51 -11.10
CA THR A 14 10.01 17.64 -12.08
C THR A 14 9.32 16.45 -11.42
N ALA A 15 9.97 15.85 -10.39
CA ALA A 15 9.38 14.76 -9.63
C ALA A 15 8.11 15.19 -8.84
N TYR A 16 7.98 16.46 -8.43
CA TYR A 16 6.76 16.97 -7.80
C TYR A 16 5.57 17.06 -8.76
N ILE A 17 5.83 17.28 -10.05
CA ILE A 17 4.80 17.42 -11.08
C ILE A 17 4.29 16.05 -11.54
N PHE A 18 5.16 15.04 -11.62
CA PHE A 18 4.83 13.74 -12.19
C PHE A 18 3.66 13.00 -11.54
N PRO A 19 3.40 13.06 -10.21
CA PRO A 19 2.23 12.43 -9.62
C PRO A 19 0.88 12.94 -10.14
N PHE A 20 0.87 14.12 -10.80
CA PHE A 20 -0.33 14.71 -11.41
C PHE A 20 -0.51 14.32 -12.88
N LEU A 21 0.47 13.64 -13.48
CA LEU A 21 0.40 13.15 -14.85
C LEU A 21 -0.12 11.72 -14.88
N SER A 22 -0.97 11.43 -15.87
CA SER A 22 -1.51 10.08 -16.02
C SER A 22 -0.42 9.06 -16.37
N PRO A 23 -0.24 7.99 -15.60
CA PRO A 23 0.71 6.92 -15.92
C PRO A 23 0.44 6.24 -17.26
N LYS A 24 -0.80 6.29 -17.77
CA LYS A 24 -1.16 5.75 -19.09
C LYS A 24 -0.45 6.45 -20.23
N VAL A 25 -0.17 7.74 -20.07
CA VAL A 25 0.47 8.56 -21.11
C VAL A 25 2.00 8.56 -20.93
N PHE A 26 2.46 8.61 -19.69
CA PHE A 26 3.88 8.75 -19.34
C PHE A 26 4.32 7.74 -18.27
N PRO A 27 4.38 6.43 -18.58
CA PRO A 27 4.70 5.39 -17.59
C PRO A 27 6.10 5.54 -16.95
N LEU A 28 7.09 6.02 -17.73
CA LEU A 28 8.45 6.24 -17.22
C LEU A 28 8.51 7.33 -16.12
N PHE A 29 7.63 8.32 -16.18
CA PHE A 29 7.62 9.37 -15.17
C PHE A 29 7.06 8.90 -13.84
N ALA A 30 6.18 7.89 -13.84
CA ALA A 30 5.74 7.24 -12.61
C ALA A 30 6.91 6.57 -11.88
N VAL A 31 7.82 5.91 -12.61
CA VAL A 31 9.04 5.31 -12.03
C VAL A 31 9.96 6.39 -11.45
N PHE A 32 10.06 7.54 -12.11
CA PHE A 32 10.91 8.64 -11.65
C PHE A 32 10.49 9.16 -10.27
N THR A 33 9.20 9.11 -9.93
CA THR A 33 8.72 9.54 -8.60
C THR A 33 9.23 8.66 -7.46
N LEU A 34 9.64 7.42 -7.74
CA LEU A 34 10.24 6.53 -6.73
C LEU A 34 11.58 7.07 -6.21
N PHE A 35 12.28 7.89 -7.00
CA PHE A 35 13.53 8.53 -6.58
C PHE A 35 13.31 9.76 -5.70
N MET A 36 12.08 10.19 -5.46
CA MET A 36 11.77 11.37 -4.66
C MET A 36 12.42 11.35 -3.27
N PRO A 37 12.42 10.25 -2.47
CA PRO A 37 13.12 10.20 -1.20
C PRO A 37 14.63 10.47 -1.33
N VAL A 38 15.27 9.96 -2.39
CA VAL A 38 16.69 10.20 -2.68
C VAL A 38 16.93 11.67 -2.97
N PHE A 39 16.07 12.29 -3.79
CA PHE A 39 16.16 13.72 -4.09
C PHE A 39 16.01 14.59 -2.85
N PHE A 40 15.14 14.21 -1.90
CA PHE A 40 15.02 14.89 -0.61
C PHE A 40 16.32 14.84 0.19
N VAL A 41 16.88 13.65 0.33
CA VAL A 41 18.14 13.46 1.07
C VAL A 41 19.26 14.27 0.46
N LEU A 42 19.43 14.21 -0.87
CA LEU A 42 20.48 14.94 -1.58
C LEU A 42 20.30 16.47 -1.48
N ASN A 43 19.07 16.98 -1.60
CA ASN A 43 18.82 18.41 -1.38
C ASN A 43 19.07 18.81 0.08
N GLY A 44 18.77 17.94 1.06
CA GLY A 44 19.11 18.13 2.46
C GLY A 44 20.62 18.26 2.68
N LEU A 45 21.41 17.39 2.03
CA LEU A 45 22.87 17.44 2.08
C LEU A 45 23.41 18.75 1.45
N PHE A 46 22.87 19.21 0.32
CA PHE A 46 23.23 20.48 -0.28
C PHE A 46 22.83 21.68 0.58
N PHE A 47 21.65 21.61 1.23
CA PHE A 47 21.21 22.63 2.17
C PHE A 47 22.19 22.79 3.34
N ILE A 48 22.58 21.68 3.96
CA ILE A 48 23.56 21.65 5.05
C ILE A 48 24.95 22.13 4.55
N TYR A 49 25.41 21.61 3.41
CA TYR A 49 26.70 21.96 2.83
C TYR A 49 26.87 23.45 2.57
N TRP A 50 25.84 24.11 1.99
CA TRP A 50 25.85 25.55 1.76
C TRP A 50 25.57 26.34 3.04
N GLY A 51 24.80 25.77 3.98
CA GLY A 51 24.50 26.36 5.29
C GLY A 51 25.76 26.52 6.14
N ILE A 52 26.59 25.48 6.26
CA ILE A 52 27.86 25.51 6.98
C ILE A 52 28.80 26.60 6.41
N GLN A 53 28.72 26.87 5.10
CA GLN A 53 29.53 27.91 4.45
C GLN A 53 28.86 29.30 4.48
N PHE A 54 27.70 29.44 5.12
CA PHE A 54 26.90 30.68 5.13
C PHE A 54 26.62 31.24 3.72
N LYS A 55 26.51 30.37 2.71
CA LYS A 55 26.26 30.79 1.32
C LYS A 55 24.78 30.90 1.04
N LYS A 56 24.33 32.00 0.40
CA LYS A 56 22.93 32.21 -0.02
C LYS A 56 22.40 31.09 -0.94
N ARG A 57 23.29 30.27 -1.52
CA ARG A 57 22.95 29.11 -2.34
C ARG A 57 22.15 28.06 -1.58
N MET A 58 22.21 28.03 -0.25
CA MET A 58 21.38 27.16 0.59
C MET A 58 19.88 27.38 0.37
N ILE A 59 19.47 28.61 0.01
CA ILE A 59 18.08 28.99 -0.19
C ILE A 59 17.45 28.11 -1.30
N LEU A 60 18.21 27.79 -2.35
CA LEU A 60 17.71 26.96 -3.44
C LEU A 60 17.22 25.59 -2.96
N SER A 61 18.07 24.84 -2.26
CA SER A 61 17.70 23.53 -1.68
C SER A 61 16.66 23.69 -0.56
N GLY A 62 16.74 24.78 0.23
CA GLY A 62 15.76 25.06 1.28
C GLY A 62 14.33 25.23 0.73
N LEU A 63 14.16 25.99 -0.35
CA LEU A 63 12.86 26.18 -1.00
C LEU A 63 12.31 24.86 -1.55
N VAL A 64 13.17 24.05 -2.19
CA VAL A 64 12.77 22.73 -2.69
C VAL A 64 12.29 21.83 -1.56
N LEU A 65 13.03 21.77 -0.45
CA LEU A 65 12.67 20.97 0.71
C LEU A 65 11.36 21.45 1.34
N LEU A 66 11.19 22.77 1.46
CA LEU A 66 9.99 23.38 2.03
C LEU A 66 8.74 23.00 1.20
N MET A 67 8.82 23.10 -0.12
CA MET A 67 7.72 22.67 -1.01
C MET A 67 7.47 21.17 -0.91
N GLY A 68 8.52 20.40 -0.70
CA GLY A 68 8.46 18.94 -0.57
C GLY A 68 7.83 18.43 0.71
N ILE A 69 7.66 19.24 1.75
CA ILE A 69 7.03 18.83 3.02
C ILE A 69 5.65 18.21 2.78
N THR A 70 4.88 18.74 1.83
CA THR A 70 3.55 18.22 1.48
C THR A 70 3.57 16.78 0.95
N PHE A 71 4.71 16.32 0.43
CA PHE A 71 4.88 14.97 -0.09
C PHE A 71 5.42 13.98 0.95
N ILE A 72 6.02 14.46 2.05
CA ILE A 72 6.63 13.58 3.08
C ILE A 72 5.61 12.59 3.63
N ASN A 73 4.39 13.03 3.90
CA ASN A 73 3.32 12.18 4.43
C ASN A 73 2.91 11.04 3.48
N LYS A 74 3.28 11.10 2.20
CA LYS A 74 3.02 10.02 1.22
C LYS A 74 4.07 8.91 1.32
N PHE A 75 5.28 9.23 1.82
CA PHE A 75 6.39 8.28 1.94
C PHE A 75 6.58 7.78 3.38
N TYR A 76 6.28 8.64 4.35
CA TYR A 76 6.46 8.32 5.76
C TYR A 76 5.25 8.79 6.56
N LYS A 77 4.58 7.85 7.20
CA LYS A 77 3.46 8.13 8.09
C LYS A 77 3.99 8.14 9.53
N PHE A 78 3.99 9.31 10.16
CA PHE A 78 4.22 9.40 11.60
C PHE A 78 3.08 8.64 12.32
N SER A 79 3.43 7.88 13.36
CA SER A 79 2.44 7.14 14.14
C SER A 79 1.28 8.05 14.56
N GLN A 80 0.06 7.64 14.26
CA GLN A 80 -1.12 8.33 14.77
C GLN A 80 -1.42 7.82 16.17
N LYS A 81 -1.99 8.69 17.01
CA LYS A 81 -2.56 8.28 18.30
C LYS A 81 -3.61 7.20 18.02
N VAL A 82 -3.47 6.05 18.67
CA VAL A 82 -4.52 5.05 18.69
C VAL A 82 -5.67 5.66 19.48
N HIS A 83 -6.81 5.89 18.84
CA HIS A 83 -8.02 6.26 19.57
C HIS A 83 -8.48 5.05 20.37
N PRO A 84 -8.95 5.24 21.61
CA PRO A 84 -9.55 4.15 22.36
C PRO A 84 -10.74 3.59 21.58
N GLU A 85 -10.86 2.26 21.54
CA GLU A 85 -11.98 1.60 20.88
C GLU A 85 -13.29 2.03 21.53
N SER A 86 -14.25 2.40 20.69
CA SER A 86 -15.62 2.74 21.10
C SER A 86 -16.52 1.54 20.85
N PRO A 87 -17.57 1.32 21.66
CA PRO A 87 -18.59 0.30 21.38
C PRO A 87 -19.33 0.47 20.04
N LYS A 88 -19.19 1.65 19.41
CA LYS A 88 -19.75 1.96 18.08
C LYS A 88 -18.77 1.67 16.94
N ASP A 89 -17.51 1.37 17.24
CA ASP A 89 -16.52 1.11 16.24
C ASP A 89 -16.64 -0.35 15.74
N PHE A 90 -16.27 -0.57 14.50
CA PHE A 90 -16.15 -1.91 13.93
C PHE A 90 -14.76 -2.08 13.33
N LYS A 91 -14.24 -3.28 13.44
CA LYS A 91 -12.91 -3.64 12.98
C LYS A 91 -12.98 -4.25 11.58
N ILE A 92 -12.26 -3.65 10.64
CA ILE A 92 -12.08 -4.21 9.29
C ILE A 92 -10.65 -4.71 9.17
N MET A 93 -10.48 -5.95 8.70
CA MET A 93 -9.19 -6.52 8.34
C MET A 93 -9.14 -6.76 6.83
N SER A 94 -8.08 -6.29 6.19
CA SER A 94 -7.74 -6.61 4.80
C SER A 94 -6.47 -7.44 4.79
N TYR A 95 -6.52 -8.66 4.24
CA TYR A 95 -5.44 -9.64 4.35
C TYR A 95 -5.23 -10.40 3.04
N ASN A 96 -4.03 -10.30 2.47
CA ASN A 96 -3.61 -11.18 1.40
C ASN A 96 -3.06 -12.48 2.01
N VAL A 97 -3.77 -13.58 1.80
CA VAL A 97 -3.42 -14.88 2.41
C VAL A 97 -2.55 -15.76 1.51
N ARG A 98 -2.18 -15.27 0.34
CA ARG A 98 -1.33 -15.97 -0.62
C ARG A 98 -1.76 -17.43 -0.81
N LEU A 99 -3.05 -17.62 -1.17
CA LEU A 99 -3.69 -18.90 -1.42
C LEU A 99 -3.56 -19.91 -0.25
N PHE A 100 -3.39 -19.44 0.99
CA PHE A 100 -3.12 -20.27 2.16
C PHE A 100 -1.93 -21.23 1.98
N ASN A 101 -0.89 -20.77 1.24
CA ASN A 101 0.34 -21.54 0.97
C ASN A 101 0.14 -22.83 0.16
N VAL A 102 -0.91 -22.91 -0.68
CA VAL A 102 -1.22 -24.11 -1.48
C VAL A 102 -0.04 -24.60 -2.31
N PHE A 103 0.80 -23.69 -2.82
CA PHE A 103 2.00 -24.03 -3.58
C PHE A 103 3.26 -24.25 -2.73
N LYS A 104 3.13 -24.33 -1.41
CA LYS A 104 4.25 -24.57 -0.47
C LYS A 104 5.43 -23.59 -0.67
N TRP A 105 5.15 -22.29 -0.92
CA TRP A 105 6.20 -21.25 -0.93
C TRP A 105 6.96 -21.15 0.39
N ILE A 106 6.28 -21.49 1.49
CA ILE A 106 6.86 -21.66 2.81
C ILE A 106 6.80 -23.16 3.11
N ASP A 107 7.94 -23.75 3.45
CA ASP A 107 8.05 -25.19 3.75
C ASP A 107 7.50 -25.50 5.16
N ARG A 108 6.18 -25.29 5.29
CA ARG A 108 5.38 -25.58 6.49
C ARG A 108 3.99 -25.95 6.07
N ASP A 109 3.41 -26.96 6.73
CA ASP A 109 2.06 -27.43 6.44
C ASP A 109 0.99 -26.72 7.30
N ASP A 110 1.40 -26.06 8.40
CA ASP A 110 0.51 -25.39 9.37
C ASP A 110 0.20 -23.91 9.02
N ILE A 111 0.54 -23.43 7.84
CA ILE A 111 0.30 -22.03 7.46
C ILE A 111 -1.20 -21.66 7.47
N PRO A 112 -2.14 -22.50 6.99
CA PRO A 112 -3.57 -22.20 7.08
C PRO A 112 -4.04 -22.00 8.52
N GLU A 113 -3.58 -22.83 9.46
CA GLU A 113 -3.90 -22.77 10.89
C GLU A 113 -3.33 -21.51 11.53
N VAL A 114 -2.10 -21.15 11.19
CA VAL A 114 -1.46 -19.89 11.67
C VAL A 114 -2.24 -18.65 11.19
N ILE A 115 -2.66 -18.65 9.92
CA ILE A 115 -3.48 -17.57 9.38
C ILE A 115 -4.83 -17.50 10.12
N LEU A 116 -5.48 -18.64 10.33
CA LEU A 116 -6.75 -18.71 11.05
C LEU A 116 -6.60 -18.23 12.51
N ALA A 117 -5.54 -18.67 13.20
CA ALA A 117 -5.25 -18.23 14.56
C ALA A 117 -5.06 -16.71 14.63
N PHE A 118 -4.33 -16.11 13.65
CA PHE A 118 -4.14 -14.68 13.56
C PHE A 118 -5.47 -13.93 13.33
N ILE A 119 -6.32 -14.43 12.44
CA ILE A 119 -7.66 -13.84 12.18
C ILE A 119 -8.50 -13.91 13.46
N ASN A 120 -8.54 -15.05 14.12
CA ASN A 120 -9.31 -15.25 15.35
C ASN A 120 -8.82 -14.37 16.51
N GLN A 121 -7.50 -14.23 16.67
CA GLN A 121 -6.90 -13.34 17.67
C GLN A 121 -7.30 -11.88 17.44
N ASN A 122 -7.34 -11.44 16.21
CA ASN A 122 -7.72 -10.07 15.85
C ASN A 122 -9.24 -9.86 15.86
N ASN A 123 -10.02 -10.92 15.68
CA ASN A 123 -11.48 -10.94 15.69
C ASN A 123 -12.14 -9.79 14.93
N PRO A 124 -11.80 -9.57 13.64
CA PRO A 124 -12.40 -8.49 12.87
C PRO A 124 -13.90 -8.70 12.68
N ASP A 125 -14.64 -7.60 12.51
CA ASP A 125 -16.07 -7.65 12.23
C ASP A 125 -16.33 -7.85 10.74
N ILE A 126 -15.42 -7.32 9.89
CA ILE A 126 -15.41 -7.54 8.45
C ILE A 126 -13.98 -7.97 8.07
N LEU A 127 -13.88 -9.09 7.36
CA LEU A 127 -12.63 -9.66 6.88
C LEU A 127 -12.63 -9.72 5.36
N CYS A 128 -11.78 -8.90 4.72
CA CYS A 128 -11.56 -8.87 3.28
C CYS A 128 -10.29 -9.67 2.96
N ILE A 129 -10.42 -10.78 2.26
CA ILE A 129 -9.29 -11.65 1.91
C ILE A 129 -8.96 -11.49 0.43
N GLN A 130 -7.70 -11.19 0.12
CA GLN A 130 -7.14 -11.28 -1.22
C GLN A 130 -6.39 -12.59 -1.39
N GLU A 131 -6.28 -13.04 -2.64
CA GLU A 131 -5.72 -14.34 -3.00
C GLU A 131 -6.34 -15.49 -2.19
N TYR A 132 -7.67 -15.41 -2.03
CA TYR A 132 -8.44 -16.48 -1.40
C TYR A 132 -8.48 -17.71 -2.29
N SER A 133 -8.36 -18.88 -1.68
CA SER A 133 -8.59 -20.18 -2.32
C SER A 133 -9.39 -21.10 -1.41
N ASN A 134 -10.30 -21.85 -1.95
CA ASN A 134 -11.06 -22.87 -1.19
C ASN A 134 -10.25 -24.14 -0.89
N HIS A 135 -9.04 -24.28 -1.43
CA HIS A 135 -8.13 -25.39 -1.14
C HIS A 135 -7.46 -25.28 0.24
N GLY A 136 -7.44 -24.09 0.84
CA GLY A 136 -6.81 -23.87 2.14
C GLY A 136 -7.52 -24.52 3.33
N ASN A 137 -8.71 -25.05 3.13
CA ASN A 137 -9.54 -25.75 4.14
C ASN A 137 -9.69 -25.00 5.46
N VAL A 138 -9.71 -23.65 5.41
CA VAL A 138 -9.78 -22.75 6.56
C VAL A 138 -11.24 -22.55 6.98
N ASP A 139 -11.55 -22.87 8.24
CA ASP A 139 -12.91 -22.73 8.78
C ASP A 139 -13.17 -21.30 9.28
N LEU A 140 -13.92 -20.52 8.50
CA LEU A 140 -14.37 -19.16 8.80
C LEU A 140 -15.88 -19.09 9.11
N LYS A 141 -16.46 -20.19 9.66
CA LYS A 141 -17.90 -20.27 9.99
C LYS A 141 -18.34 -19.28 11.07
N VAL A 142 -17.43 -18.69 11.80
CA VAL A 142 -17.71 -17.60 12.76
C VAL A 142 -18.37 -16.39 12.07
N TYR A 143 -18.18 -16.24 10.76
CA TYR A 143 -18.82 -15.18 9.97
C TYR A 143 -20.09 -15.72 9.31
N PRO A 144 -21.29 -15.28 9.73
CA PRO A 144 -22.55 -15.75 9.19
C PRO A 144 -22.82 -15.26 7.77
N TYR A 145 -22.20 -14.14 7.36
CA TYR A 145 -22.37 -13.55 6.04
C TYR A 145 -21.07 -13.61 5.28
N ARG A 146 -21.14 -14.03 4.01
CA ARG A 146 -19.95 -14.12 3.15
C ARG A 146 -20.30 -13.87 1.70
N TYR A 147 -19.37 -13.25 0.99
CA TYR A 147 -19.34 -13.17 -0.46
C TYR A 147 -17.98 -13.62 -0.96
N ILE A 148 -17.96 -14.63 -1.83
CA ILE A 148 -16.75 -15.25 -2.33
C ILE A 148 -16.81 -15.25 -3.85
N PHE A 149 -15.81 -14.62 -4.48
CA PHE A 149 -15.63 -14.62 -5.92
C PHE A 149 -14.27 -15.25 -6.26
N ILE A 150 -14.30 -16.45 -6.84
CA ILE A 150 -13.12 -17.23 -7.20
C ILE A 150 -13.25 -17.74 -8.63
N GLU A 151 -12.16 -17.64 -9.40
CA GLU A 151 -12.06 -18.08 -10.78
C GLU A 151 -10.88 -19.05 -10.95
N GLY A 152 -10.84 -19.79 -12.08
CA GLY A 152 -9.78 -20.70 -12.45
C GLY A 152 -10.22 -22.15 -12.55
N ASP A 153 -9.53 -22.94 -13.39
CA ASP A 153 -9.89 -24.31 -13.68
C ASP A 153 -9.30 -25.32 -12.69
N LYS A 154 -7.99 -25.26 -12.44
CA LYS A 154 -7.25 -26.18 -11.56
C LYS A 154 -7.18 -25.69 -10.12
N ILE A 155 -6.74 -24.47 -9.94
CA ILE A 155 -6.70 -23.80 -8.64
C ILE A 155 -7.60 -22.58 -8.75
N ARG A 156 -8.71 -22.63 -8.03
CA ARG A 156 -9.66 -21.51 -7.99
C ARG A 156 -9.19 -20.50 -6.96
N THR A 157 -8.96 -19.30 -7.44
CA THR A 157 -8.42 -18.20 -6.64
C THR A 157 -9.21 -16.93 -6.89
N GLY A 158 -9.22 -16.04 -5.92
CA GLY A 158 -9.89 -14.77 -6.05
C GLY A 158 -9.93 -14.00 -4.75
N GLN A 159 -11.10 -13.50 -4.43
CA GLN A 159 -11.31 -12.66 -3.27
C GLN A 159 -12.52 -13.15 -2.46
N ALA A 160 -12.50 -12.86 -1.18
CA ALA A 160 -13.61 -13.19 -0.30
C ALA A 160 -13.82 -12.08 0.75
N ILE A 161 -15.09 -11.80 1.03
CA ILE A 161 -15.52 -10.96 2.15
C ILE A 161 -16.29 -11.84 3.11
N PHE A 162 -15.88 -11.82 4.37
CA PHE A 162 -16.57 -12.45 5.48
C PHE A 162 -17.02 -11.36 6.46
N SER A 163 -18.24 -11.43 6.95
CA SER A 163 -18.82 -10.36 7.77
C SER A 163 -19.69 -10.91 8.89
N LYS A 164 -19.62 -10.28 10.06
CA LYS A 164 -20.59 -10.47 11.14
C LYS A 164 -21.91 -9.74 10.86
N PHE A 165 -21.90 -8.77 9.94
CA PHE A 165 -23.07 -7.99 9.54
C PHE A 165 -23.66 -8.47 8.22
N PRO A 166 -24.96 -8.29 7.99
CA PRO A 166 -25.59 -8.65 6.73
C PRO A 166 -24.96 -7.94 5.54
N ILE A 167 -24.68 -8.69 4.46
CA ILE A 167 -24.26 -8.15 3.17
C ILE A 167 -25.54 -7.89 2.36
N ILE A 168 -25.89 -6.61 2.18
CA ILE A 168 -27.13 -6.21 1.52
C ILE A 168 -26.97 -6.21 0.00
N ASN A 169 -25.78 -5.85 -0.50
CA ASN A 169 -25.47 -5.83 -1.93
C ASN A 169 -24.08 -6.40 -2.17
N GLN A 170 -23.91 -7.08 -3.28
CA GLN A 170 -22.64 -7.73 -3.64
C GLN A 170 -22.44 -7.70 -5.15
N GLY A 171 -21.19 -7.73 -5.58
CA GLY A 171 -20.84 -7.74 -6.99
C GLY A 171 -19.34 -7.85 -7.18
N ASN A 172 -18.94 -8.07 -8.44
CA ASN A 172 -17.55 -8.13 -8.82
C ASN A 172 -17.24 -7.15 -9.96
N ILE A 173 -16.04 -6.63 -9.96
CA ILE A 173 -15.51 -5.77 -11.03
C ILE A 173 -14.34 -6.51 -11.66
N VAL A 174 -14.50 -6.87 -12.92
CA VAL A 174 -13.43 -7.47 -13.73
C VAL A 174 -12.73 -6.37 -14.51
N PHE A 175 -11.41 -6.31 -14.41
CA PHE A 175 -10.62 -5.30 -15.12
C PHE A 175 -10.30 -5.78 -16.53
N PRO A 176 -10.56 -4.98 -17.60
CA PRO A 176 -10.24 -5.35 -18.96
C PRO A 176 -8.74 -5.66 -19.12
N ASN A 177 -8.44 -6.74 -19.83
CA ASN A 177 -7.06 -7.19 -20.10
C ASN A 177 -6.22 -7.46 -18.84
N SER A 178 -6.85 -7.92 -17.77
CA SER A 178 -6.20 -8.21 -16.49
C SER A 178 -6.86 -9.45 -15.85
N ASN A 179 -6.06 -10.26 -15.18
CA ASN A 179 -6.54 -11.34 -14.33
C ASN A 179 -6.91 -10.85 -12.91
N ASN A 180 -6.77 -9.54 -12.67
CA ASN A 180 -7.16 -8.95 -11.41
C ASN A 180 -8.65 -8.59 -11.43
N ASN A 181 -9.26 -8.66 -10.26
CA ASN A 181 -10.64 -8.27 -10.03
C ASN A 181 -10.77 -7.54 -8.68
N ALA A 182 -11.95 -7.00 -8.42
CA ALA A 182 -12.33 -6.47 -7.12
C ALA A 182 -13.77 -6.92 -6.79
N ILE A 183 -14.05 -7.04 -5.52
CA ILE A 183 -15.40 -7.35 -5.01
C ILE A 183 -15.85 -6.31 -3.99
#